data_64b479645cbd52b17298e57454c08df6
#
_entry.id   64b479645cbd52b17298e57454c08df6
#
_cell.length_a   1.000
_cell.length_b   1.000
_cell.length_c   1.000
_cell.angle_alpha   90.00
_cell.angle_beta   90.00
_cell.angle_gamma   90.00
#
_symmetry.space_group_name_H-M   'P 1'
#
loop_
_entity.id
_entity.type
_entity.pdbx_description
1 polymer ?
#
loop_
_entity_poly.entity_id
_entity_poly.type
_entity_poly.pdbx_seq_one_letter_code
_entity_poly.pdbx_strand_id
1 'polypeptide(L)'
;MLHVMPICLTQYGMMAEKHWREHLPKLVRYLEAKGQLQDALFQAEEKTKDDLYDTMSELRKQGYNPQQAHDTAWEIVRERYILLLPEES
;
A
#
# COMPACT_ATOMS: atom_id res chain seq x y z
N MET A 1 -20.61 -3.31 21.96
CA MET A 1 -21.00 -2.81 21.01
C MET A 1 -20.18 -2.78 20.01
N LEU A 2 -20.41 -3.04 19.07
CA LEU A 2 -19.70 -2.92 18.17
C LEU A 2 -20.17 -2.04 17.30
N HIS A 3 -19.60 -1.21 16.99
CA HIS A 3 -20.03 -0.36 15.98
C HIS A 3 -19.22 -0.65 14.80
N VAL A 4 -19.79 -0.40 13.70
CA VAL A 4 -19.10 -0.53 12.50
C VAL A 4 -18.23 0.67 12.37
N MET A 5 -16.97 0.45 12.40
CA MET A 5 -16.05 1.50 12.20
C MET A 5 -15.82 1.65 10.74
N PRO A 6 -15.71 2.85 10.25
CA PRO A 6 -15.27 3.03 8.89
C PRO A 6 -13.88 2.44 8.79
N ILE A 7 -13.50 1.99 7.61
CA ILE A 7 -12.18 1.46 7.41
C ILE A 7 -11.18 2.58 7.66
N CYS A 8 -10.33 2.36 8.65
CA CYS A 8 -9.31 3.33 8.96
C CYS A 8 -8.03 2.89 8.30
N LEU A 9 -7.58 3.64 7.34
CA LEU A 9 -6.34 3.33 6.66
C LEU A 9 -5.17 3.73 7.53
N THR A 10 -4.12 2.91 7.53
CA THR A 10 -2.89 3.27 8.18
C THR A 10 -2.12 4.21 7.26
N GLN A 11 -0.91 4.57 7.62
CA GLN A 11 -0.12 5.44 6.78
C GLN A 11 0.12 4.86 5.39
N TYR A 12 0.16 3.53 5.26
CA TYR A 12 0.34 2.92 3.95
C TYR A 12 -0.85 3.18 3.04
N GLY A 13 -2.06 3.01 3.56
CA GLY A 13 -3.25 3.30 2.79
C GLY A 13 -3.38 4.77 2.46
N MET A 14 -3.01 5.64 3.39
CA MET A 14 -3.04 7.07 3.13
C MET A 14 -2.02 7.49 2.08
N MET A 15 -0.83 6.90 2.10
CA MET A 15 0.17 7.16 1.08
C MET A 15 -0.32 6.69 -0.28
N ALA A 16 -0.96 5.53 -0.33
CA ALA A 16 -1.52 5.03 -1.57
C ALA A 16 -2.58 5.98 -2.10
N GLU A 17 -3.48 6.43 -1.23
CA GLU A 17 -4.54 7.34 -1.66
C GLU A 17 -3.96 8.62 -2.24
N LYS A 18 -3.01 9.22 -1.55
CA LYS A 18 -2.40 10.46 -2.02
C LYS A 18 -1.74 10.25 -3.37
N HIS A 19 -0.94 9.21 -3.50
CA HIS A 19 -0.21 8.93 -4.74
C HIS A 19 -1.19 8.64 -5.88
N TRP A 20 -2.20 7.82 -5.63
CA TRP A 20 -3.16 7.44 -6.67
C TRP A 20 -3.95 8.67 -7.13
N ARG A 21 -4.35 9.55 -6.21
CA ARG A 21 -5.09 10.74 -6.61
C ARG A 21 -4.26 11.69 -7.45
N GLU A 22 -2.97 11.76 -7.17
CA GLU A 22 -2.07 12.63 -7.92
C GLU A 22 -1.67 12.04 -9.27
N HIS A 23 -1.45 10.75 -9.32
CA HIS A 23 -0.86 10.11 -10.51
C HIS A 23 -1.79 9.14 -11.24
N LEU A 24 -2.88 8.74 -10.62
CA LEU A 24 -3.82 7.79 -11.19
C LEU A 24 -5.26 8.30 -11.07
N PRO A 25 -5.54 9.53 -11.49
CA PRO A 25 -6.85 10.10 -11.27
C PRO A 25 -7.99 9.35 -11.97
N LYS A 26 -7.73 8.72 -13.11
CA LYS A 26 -8.76 7.96 -13.79
C LYS A 26 -9.12 6.70 -13.02
N LEU A 27 -8.11 6.04 -12.48
CA LEU A 27 -8.34 4.85 -11.65
C LEU A 27 -9.15 5.24 -10.42
N VAL A 28 -8.78 6.34 -9.76
CA VAL A 28 -9.48 6.79 -8.57
C VAL A 28 -10.94 7.09 -8.88
N ARG A 29 -11.20 7.81 -9.98
CA ARG A 29 -12.58 8.13 -10.35
C ARG A 29 -13.38 6.87 -10.66
N TYR A 30 -12.77 5.91 -11.34
CA TYR A 30 -13.42 4.65 -11.64
C TYR A 30 -13.81 3.92 -10.36
N LEU A 31 -12.88 3.83 -9.42
CA LEU A 31 -13.14 3.14 -8.15
C LEU A 31 -14.16 3.89 -7.31
N GLU A 32 -14.12 5.22 -7.30
CA GLU A 32 -15.10 6.00 -6.56
C GLU A 32 -16.50 5.82 -7.15
N ALA A 33 -16.59 5.79 -8.46
CA ALA A 33 -17.88 5.61 -9.11
C ALA A 33 -18.51 4.27 -8.76
N LYS A 34 -17.68 3.28 -8.49
CA LYS A 34 -18.17 1.95 -8.11
C LYS A 34 -18.27 1.77 -6.61
N GLY A 35 -17.90 2.77 -5.84
CA GLY A 35 -17.90 2.66 -4.39
C GLY A 35 -16.85 1.70 -3.87
N GLN A 36 -15.75 1.52 -4.60
CA GLN A 36 -14.73 0.54 -4.27
C GLN A 36 -13.37 1.14 -3.91
N LEU A 37 -13.26 2.46 -3.86
CA LEU A 37 -11.96 3.06 -3.60
C LEU A 37 -11.41 2.68 -2.24
N GLN A 38 -12.23 2.73 -1.19
CA GLN A 38 -11.75 2.39 0.15
C GLN A 38 -11.30 0.93 0.23
N ASP A 39 -12.06 0.03 -0.39
CA ASP A 39 -11.70 -1.38 -0.41
C ASP A 39 -10.38 -1.60 -1.14
N ALA A 40 -10.21 -0.91 -2.27
CA ALA A 40 -8.97 -1.05 -3.04
C ALA A 40 -7.77 -0.55 -2.26
N LEU A 41 -7.92 0.59 -1.57
CA LEU A 41 -6.86 1.13 -0.74
C LEU A 41 -6.54 0.21 0.44
N PHE A 42 -7.58 -0.33 1.06
CA PHE A 42 -7.39 -1.24 2.17
C PHE A 42 -6.64 -2.50 1.72
N GLN A 43 -7.00 -3.03 0.55
CA GLN A 43 -6.32 -4.20 0.03
C GLN A 43 -4.85 -3.90 -0.30
N ALA A 44 -4.59 -2.73 -0.87
CA ALA A 44 -3.21 -2.32 -1.15
C ALA A 44 -2.40 -2.26 0.13
N GLU A 45 -3.01 -1.72 1.20
CA GLU A 45 -2.35 -1.64 2.49
C GLU A 45 -2.07 -3.03 3.06
N GLU A 46 -3.05 -3.93 3.01
CA GLU A 46 -2.87 -5.27 3.55
C GLU A 46 -1.81 -6.06 2.79
N LYS A 47 -1.81 -5.96 1.48
CA LYS A 47 -0.80 -6.62 0.67
C LYS A 47 0.58 -6.04 0.92
N THR A 48 0.64 -4.73 1.13
CA THR A 48 1.91 -4.08 1.46
C THR A 48 2.47 -4.62 2.76
N LYS A 49 1.63 -4.75 3.80
CA LYS A 49 2.07 -5.26 5.08
C LYS A 49 2.55 -6.71 4.97
N ASP A 50 1.79 -7.54 4.24
CA ASP A 50 2.14 -8.95 4.10
C ASP A 50 3.46 -9.11 3.35
N ASP A 51 3.61 -8.43 2.23
CA ASP A 51 4.84 -8.51 1.45
C ASP A 51 6.02 -7.92 2.19
N LEU A 52 5.77 -6.85 2.94
CA LEU A 52 6.82 -6.23 3.72
C LEU A 52 7.35 -7.20 4.76
N TYR A 53 6.43 -7.88 5.47
CA TYR A 53 6.82 -8.85 6.48
C TYR A 53 7.63 -9.99 5.85
N ASP A 54 7.12 -10.55 4.75
CA ASP A 54 7.79 -11.66 4.09
C ASP A 54 9.16 -11.26 3.55
N THR A 55 9.26 -10.09 2.94
CA THR A 55 10.52 -9.61 2.39
C THR A 55 11.52 -9.34 3.49
N MET A 56 11.07 -8.73 4.59
CA MET A 56 11.95 -8.49 5.74
C MET A 56 12.47 -9.81 6.30
N SER A 57 11.60 -10.82 6.40
CA SER A 57 12.02 -12.13 6.91
C SER A 57 13.11 -12.73 6.05
N GLU A 58 12.95 -12.63 4.72
CA GLU A 58 13.96 -13.14 3.81
C GLU A 58 15.29 -12.41 3.96
N LEU A 59 15.22 -11.08 4.04
CA LEU A 59 16.44 -10.29 4.18
C LEU A 59 17.15 -10.57 5.50
N ARG A 60 16.36 -10.79 6.58
CA ARG A 60 16.95 -11.14 7.86
C ARG A 60 17.71 -12.46 7.77
N LYS A 61 17.18 -13.42 7.01
CA LYS A 61 17.86 -14.70 6.80
C LYS A 61 19.18 -14.51 6.04
N GLN A 62 19.26 -13.45 5.23
CA GLN A 62 20.48 -13.16 4.48
C GLN A 62 21.49 -12.33 5.28
N GLY A 63 21.17 -12.02 6.53
CA GLY A 63 22.12 -11.31 7.39
C GLY A 63 21.84 -9.84 7.61
N TYR A 64 20.76 -9.32 7.06
CA TYR A 64 20.40 -7.92 7.28
C TYR A 64 19.92 -7.72 8.71
N ASN A 65 20.29 -6.59 9.31
CA ASN A 65 19.74 -6.28 10.64
C ASN A 65 18.30 -5.77 10.45
N PRO A 66 17.50 -5.65 11.55
CA PRO A 66 16.09 -5.27 11.41
C PRO A 66 15.86 -3.96 10.68
N GLN A 67 16.67 -2.95 10.93
CA GLN A 67 16.49 -1.66 10.29
C GLN A 67 16.78 -1.72 8.80
N GLN A 68 17.89 -2.38 8.44
CA GLN A 68 18.25 -2.54 7.03
C GLN A 68 17.23 -3.38 6.29
N ALA A 69 16.74 -4.43 6.94
CA ALA A 69 15.73 -5.29 6.33
C ALA A 69 14.45 -4.50 6.04
N HIS A 70 14.02 -3.68 6.99
CA HIS A 70 12.82 -2.87 6.81
C HIS A 70 13.00 -1.86 5.68
N ASP A 71 14.11 -1.13 5.69
CA ASP A 71 14.32 -0.08 4.68
C ASP A 71 14.40 -0.67 3.27
N THR A 72 15.12 -1.76 3.13
CA THR A 72 15.26 -2.40 1.82
C THR A 72 13.93 -3.01 1.37
N ALA A 73 13.23 -3.68 2.27
CA ALA A 73 11.94 -4.26 1.94
C ALA A 73 10.94 -3.18 1.54
N TRP A 74 10.93 -2.06 2.25
CA TRP A 74 10.02 -0.97 1.94
C TRP A 74 10.26 -0.42 0.53
N GLU A 75 11.52 -0.25 0.14
CA GLU A 75 11.82 0.25 -1.20
C GLU A 75 11.33 -0.69 -2.30
N ILE A 76 11.32 -1.98 -2.03
CA ILE A 76 10.85 -2.96 -2.98
C ILE A 76 9.33 -3.01 -3.03
N VAL A 77 8.71 -3.09 -1.86
CA VAL A 77 7.28 -3.38 -1.77
C VAL A 77 6.41 -2.18 -2.10
N ARG A 78 6.85 -0.97 -1.75
CA ARG A 78 6.01 0.21 -1.96
C ARG A 78 5.64 0.43 -3.42
N GLU A 79 6.51 0.03 -4.34
CA GLU A 79 6.24 0.23 -5.76
C GLU A 79 5.26 -0.77 -6.32
N ARG A 80 4.99 -1.84 -5.59
CA ARG A 80 4.06 -2.86 -6.05
C ARG A 80 2.61 -2.48 -5.84
N TYR A 81 2.32 -1.77 -4.75
CA TYR A 81 0.93 -1.51 -4.37
C TYR A 81 0.62 -0.05 -4.11
N ILE A 82 1.59 0.71 -3.65
CA ILE A 82 1.36 2.09 -3.23
C ILE A 82 1.79 3.08 -4.29
N LEU A 83 3.05 3.02 -4.70
CA LEU A 83 3.60 3.96 -5.66
C LEU A 83 3.55 3.38 -7.06
N LEU A 84 2.32 3.14 -7.53
CA LEU A 84 2.13 2.59 -8.86
C LEU A 84 2.56 3.60 -9.91
N LEU A 85 2.89 3.10 -11.09
CA LEU A 85 3.33 3.99 -12.17
C LEU A 85 2.22 4.96 -12.55
N PRO A 86 2.56 6.23 -12.83
CA PRO A 86 1.55 7.21 -13.23
C PRO A 86 0.86 6.81 -14.53
N GLU A 87 -0.38 7.26 -14.67
CA GLU A 87 -1.11 7.07 -15.91
C GLU A 87 -0.47 7.90 -17.00
N GLU A 88 -0.49 7.37 -18.19
CA GLU A 88 -0.03 8.13 -19.33
C GLU A 88 -1.17 9.01 -19.80
N SER A 89 -0.84 10.21 -20.20
CA SER A 89 -1.84 11.16 -20.66
C SER A 89 -2.26 10.85 -22.07
#